data_adf298f6933b17d0ce18a538a0fac17c
#
_entry.id   adf298f6933b17d0ce18a538a0fac17c
#
_cell.length_a   1.000
_cell.length_b   1.000
_cell.length_c   1.000
_cell.angle_alpha   90.00
_cell.angle_beta   90.00
_cell.angle_gamma   90.00
#
_symmetry.space_group_name_H-M   'P 1'
#
loop_
_entity.id
_entity.type
_entity.pdbx_description
1 polymer ?
#
loop_
_entity_poly.entity_id
_entity_poly.type
_entity_poly.pdbx_seq_one_letter_code
_entity_poly.pdbx_strand_id
1 'polypeptide(L)'
;MNKHQPNSLIALNPEWRWQDFTYRCQQISQQLQQDNIQSAAFWFEDAANYACAMLACFDAKTRILLPPNLLDENQEWIRDNADMLFDDNKFNTYGISQVVDKKDFFIDKHCQTEIWLKTSGSSGQPKIMVKTAEKMWQESEAI
;
A
#
# COMPACT_ATOMS: atom_id res chain seq x y z
N MET A 1 7.32 7.52 -20.42
CA MET A 1 7.39 6.13 -20.05
C MET A 1 6.39 5.29 -20.83
N ASN A 2 6.79 4.16 -21.16
CA ASN A 2 5.92 3.23 -21.86
C ASN A 2 4.81 2.72 -20.99
N LYS A 3 3.67 2.53 -21.62
CA LYS A 3 2.57 1.88 -20.95
C LYS A 3 2.89 0.41 -20.77
N HIS A 4 2.48 -0.13 -19.67
CA HIS A 4 2.58 -1.57 -19.48
C HIS A 4 1.58 -2.28 -20.36
N GLN A 5 2.02 -3.32 -21.00
CA GLN A 5 1.13 -4.20 -21.75
C GLN A 5 0.46 -5.16 -20.77
N PRO A 6 -0.76 -5.63 -21.06
CA PRO A 6 -1.44 -6.55 -20.14
C PRO A 6 -0.63 -7.79 -19.78
N ASN A 7 0.25 -8.23 -20.66
CA ASN A 7 1.08 -9.41 -20.42
C ASN A 7 2.53 -9.09 -20.11
N SER A 8 2.86 -7.82 -19.92
CA SER A 8 4.22 -7.44 -19.56
C SER A 8 4.53 -7.86 -18.14
N LEU A 9 5.76 -8.31 -17.91
CA LEU A 9 6.23 -8.62 -16.59
C LEU A 9 6.54 -7.35 -15.83
N ILE A 10 6.28 -7.39 -14.52
CA ILE A 10 6.67 -6.32 -13.62
C ILE A 10 8.02 -6.66 -13.04
N ALA A 11 8.88 -5.65 -12.92
CA ALA A 11 10.31 -5.83 -12.76
C ALA A 11 10.78 -6.73 -11.62
N LEU A 12 10.13 -6.69 -10.48
CA LEU A 12 10.71 -7.27 -9.27
C LEU A 12 10.37 -8.73 -9.05
N ASN A 13 9.39 -9.24 -9.74
CA ASN A 13 8.99 -10.63 -9.61
C ASN A 13 8.69 -11.14 -11.01
N PRO A 14 9.48 -12.08 -11.54
CA PRO A 14 9.31 -12.54 -12.91
C PRO A 14 7.98 -13.24 -13.16
N GLU A 15 7.29 -13.67 -12.10
CA GLU A 15 5.98 -14.30 -12.23
C GLU A 15 4.84 -13.29 -12.33
N TRP A 16 5.11 -12.01 -12.03
CA TRP A 16 4.07 -10.99 -12.03
C TRP A 16 3.96 -10.33 -13.39
N ARG A 17 2.73 -10.27 -13.90
CA ARG A 17 2.39 -9.51 -15.08
C ARG A 17 1.54 -8.33 -14.66
N TRP A 18 1.53 -7.29 -15.50
CA TRP A 18 0.73 -6.09 -15.20
C TRP A 18 -0.73 -6.46 -14.92
N GLN A 19 -1.28 -7.35 -15.72
CA GLN A 19 -2.66 -7.79 -15.56
C GLN A 19 -2.89 -8.47 -14.21
N ASP A 20 -1.95 -9.33 -13.81
CA ASP A 20 -2.04 -10.02 -12.52
C ASP A 20 -1.90 -9.04 -11.36
N PHE A 21 -1.00 -8.08 -11.52
CA PHE A 21 -0.75 -7.06 -10.52
C PHE A 21 -2.00 -6.21 -10.27
N THR A 22 -2.62 -5.72 -11.34
CA THR A 22 -3.81 -4.87 -11.21
C THR A 22 -5.02 -5.64 -10.70
N TYR A 23 -5.14 -6.91 -11.10
CA TYR A 23 -6.20 -7.76 -10.57
C TYR A 23 -6.06 -7.92 -9.07
N ARG A 24 -4.83 -8.16 -8.62
CA ARG A 24 -4.55 -8.31 -7.19
C ARG A 24 -4.81 -7.02 -6.42
N CYS A 25 -4.45 -5.87 -7.01
CA CYS A 25 -4.78 -4.58 -6.41
C CYS A 25 -6.28 -4.42 -6.22
N GLN A 26 -7.07 -4.82 -7.21
CA GLN A 26 -8.52 -4.70 -7.16
C GLN A 26 -9.11 -5.62 -6.09
N GLN A 27 -8.59 -6.84 -5.97
CA GLN A 27 -9.05 -7.77 -4.94
C GLN A 27 -8.82 -7.21 -3.54
N ILE A 28 -7.63 -6.68 -3.31
CA ILE A 28 -7.28 -6.11 -2.01
C ILE A 28 -8.13 -4.88 -1.72
N SER A 29 -8.27 -4.00 -2.70
CA SER A 29 -9.07 -2.78 -2.53
C SER A 29 -10.51 -3.12 -2.17
N GLN A 30 -11.10 -4.09 -2.86
CA GLN A 30 -12.47 -4.50 -2.59
C GLN A 30 -12.62 -5.07 -1.17
N GLN A 31 -11.64 -5.88 -0.74
CA GLN A 31 -11.67 -6.44 0.60
C GLN A 31 -11.51 -5.36 1.67
N LEU A 32 -10.61 -4.40 1.44
CA LEU A 32 -10.43 -3.28 2.37
C LEU A 32 -11.73 -2.50 2.55
N GLN A 33 -12.45 -2.29 1.46
CA GLN A 33 -13.71 -1.58 1.50
C GLN A 33 -14.78 -2.37 2.24
N GLN A 34 -14.87 -3.67 1.98
CA GLN A 34 -15.84 -4.53 2.66
C GLN A 34 -15.56 -4.61 4.16
N ASP A 35 -14.30 -4.70 4.54
CA ASP A 35 -13.90 -4.79 5.94
C ASP A 35 -13.90 -3.43 6.63
N ASN A 36 -14.15 -2.36 5.88
CA ASN A 36 -14.16 -1.00 6.38
C ASN A 36 -12.82 -0.64 7.04
N ILE A 37 -11.72 -1.05 6.42
CA ILE A 37 -10.37 -0.75 6.92
C ILE A 37 -10.04 0.70 6.58
N GLN A 38 -9.92 1.53 7.60
CA GLN A 38 -9.61 2.94 7.43
C GLN A 38 -8.12 3.20 7.44
N SER A 39 -7.36 2.32 8.07
CA SER A 39 -5.93 2.53 8.28
C SER A 39 -5.24 1.18 8.37
N ALA A 40 -4.15 1.02 7.63
CA ALA A 40 -3.37 -0.20 7.62
C ALA A 40 -1.89 0.12 7.83
N ALA A 41 -1.26 -0.56 8.76
CA ALA A 41 0.18 -0.44 8.96
C ALA A 41 0.87 -1.42 8.02
N PHE A 42 1.95 -0.97 7.39
CA PHE A 42 2.69 -1.76 6.40
C PHE A 42 4.01 -2.24 6.97
N TRP A 43 4.28 -3.51 6.78
CA TRP A 43 5.59 -4.07 7.06
C TRP A 43 5.90 -5.15 6.02
N PHE A 44 6.50 -4.74 4.91
CA PHE A 44 6.76 -5.63 3.78
C PHE A 44 8.24 -5.82 3.54
N GLU A 45 8.63 -7.02 3.15
CA GLU A 45 9.97 -7.30 2.67
C GLU A 45 10.00 -7.40 1.15
N ASP A 46 8.90 -7.82 0.53
CA ASP A 46 8.80 -7.95 -0.92
C ASP A 46 8.31 -6.64 -1.52
N ALA A 47 9.12 -6.05 -2.39
CA ALA A 47 8.81 -4.74 -2.97
C ALA A 47 7.57 -4.76 -3.87
N ALA A 48 7.34 -5.86 -4.59
CA ALA A 48 6.17 -5.97 -5.45
C ALA A 48 4.90 -6.06 -4.63
N ASN A 49 4.92 -6.82 -3.53
CA ASN A 49 3.79 -6.89 -2.61
C ASN A 49 3.51 -5.53 -1.99
N TYR A 50 4.57 -4.84 -1.60
CA TYR A 50 4.45 -3.50 -1.02
C TYR A 50 3.77 -2.54 -2.00
N ALA A 51 4.24 -2.51 -3.24
CA ALA A 51 3.67 -1.63 -4.24
C ALA A 51 2.20 -1.95 -4.53
N CYS A 52 1.87 -3.22 -4.63
CA CYS A 52 0.50 -3.67 -4.88
C CYS A 52 -0.42 -3.26 -3.73
N ALA A 53 0.01 -3.51 -2.50
CA ALA A 53 -0.79 -3.16 -1.32
C ALA A 53 -0.96 -1.64 -1.22
N MET A 54 0.08 -0.87 -1.55
CA MET A 54 0.01 0.59 -1.52
C MET A 54 -1.03 1.11 -2.50
N LEU A 55 -1.00 0.64 -3.75
CA LEU A 55 -1.97 1.07 -4.75
C LEU A 55 -3.38 0.67 -4.39
N ALA A 56 -3.54 -0.52 -3.80
CA ALA A 56 -4.85 -0.96 -3.33
C ALA A 56 -5.39 -0.07 -2.23
N CYS A 57 -4.53 0.35 -1.29
CA CYS A 57 -4.93 1.26 -0.23
C CYS A 57 -5.32 2.64 -0.77
N PHE A 58 -4.59 3.13 -1.77
CA PHE A 58 -4.96 4.39 -2.41
C PHE A 58 -6.34 4.29 -3.04
N ASP A 59 -6.61 3.19 -3.74
CA ASP A 59 -7.89 2.97 -4.39
C ASP A 59 -9.03 2.85 -3.38
N ALA A 60 -8.78 2.17 -2.28
CA ALA A 60 -9.77 1.98 -1.22
C ALA A 60 -9.87 3.15 -0.25
N LYS A 61 -8.97 4.14 -0.39
CA LYS A 61 -8.89 5.29 0.50
C LYS A 61 -8.53 4.89 1.93
N THR A 62 -7.68 3.90 2.05
CA THR A 62 -7.17 3.41 3.32
C THR A 62 -5.85 4.09 3.64
N ARG A 63 -5.77 4.74 4.79
CA ARG A 63 -4.53 5.38 5.26
C ARG A 63 -3.44 4.34 5.45
N ILE A 64 -2.21 4.70 5.10
CA ILE A 64 -1.06 3.82 5.26
C ILE A 64 -0.19 4.35 6.39
N LEU A 65 0.16 3.47 7.33
CA LEU A 65 1.09 3.78 8.42
C LEU A 65 2.39 3.05 8.15
N LEU A 66 3.50 3.80 8.19
CA LEU A 66 4.83 3.24 7.93
C LEU A 66 5.66 3.36 9.21
N PRO A 67 5.75 2.29 10.03
CA PRO A 67 6.59 2.31 11.22
C PRO A 67 8.07 2.14 10.84
N PRO A 68 9.00 2.64 11.66
CA PRO A 68 10.42 2.45 11.39
C PRO A 68 10.92 1.04 11.71
N ASN A 69 10.22 0.34 12.59
CA ASN A 69 10.51 -1.03 12.98
C ASN A 69 9.30 -1.60 13.72
N LEU A 70 9.40 -2.83 14.20
CA LEU A 70 8.30 -3.48 14.93
C LEU A 70 8.62 -3.67 16.41
N LEU A 71 9.42 -2.80 16.99
CA LEU A 71 9.65 -2.81 18.43
C LEU A 71 8.36 -2.44 19.18
N ASP A 72 8.33 -2.75 20.48
CA ASP A 72 7.12 -2.64 21.28
C ASP A 72 6.41 -1.30 21.18
N GLU A 73 7.16 -0.20 21.20
CA GLU A 73 6.58 1.13 21.12
C GLU A 73 5.89 1.37 19.78
N ASN A 74 6.44 0.80 18.72
CA ASN A 74 5.86 0.94 17.39
C ASN A 74 4.70 0.01 17.19
N GLN A 75 4.72 -1.17 17.82
CA GLN A 75 3.56 -2.05 17.80
C GLN A 75 2.39 -1.41 18.52
N GLU A 76 2.66 -0.71 19.62
CA GLU A 76 1.62 0.04 20.33
C GLU A 76 1.04 1.13 19.44
N TRP A 77 1.90 1.88 18.77
CA TRP A 77 1.47 2.93 17.83
C TRP A 77 0.58 2.34 16.72
N ILE A 78 0.96 1.17 16.22
CA ILE A 78 0.16 0.48 15.20
C ILE A 78 -1.20 0.10 15.75
N ARG A 79 -1.25 -0.48 16.94
CA ARG A 79 -2.52 -0.89 17.55
C ARG A 79 -3.45 0.29 17.77
N ASP A 80 -2.88 1.44 18.15
CA ASP A 80 -3.67 2.63 18.45
C ASP A 80 -4.19 3.33 17.20
N ASN A 81 -3.54 3.14 16.05
CA ASN A 81 -3.82 3.95 14.87
C ASN A 81 -4.21 3.16 13.62
N ALA A 82 -4.01 1.86 13.60
CA ALA A 82 -4.30 1.05 12.43
C ALA A 82 -5.36 -0.01 12.75
N ASP A 83 -6.17 -0.30 11.74
CA ASP A 83 -7.16 -1.37 11.85
C ASP A 83 -6.56 -2.74 11.55
N MET A 84 -5.43 -2.77 10.85
CA MET A 84 -4.75 -4.02 10.57
C MET A 84 -3.27 -3.79 10.30
N LEU A 85 -2.48 -4.84 10.46
CA LEU A 85 -1.09 -4.87 10.01
C LEU A 85 -1.06 -5.62 8.68
N PHE A 86 -0.53 -4.97 7.65
CA PHE A 86 -0.42 -5.54 6.33
C PHE A 86 1.03 -5.90 6.07
N ASP A 87 1.32 -7.19 6.02
CA ASP A 87 2.66 -7.72 5.76
C ASP A 87 2.60 -8.74 4.62
N ASP A 88 3.73 -9.37 4.31
CA ASP A 88 3.78 -10.34 3.22
C ASP A 88 2.86 -11.54 3.46
N ASN A 89 2.77 -12.01 4.70
CA ASN A 89 1.88 -13.12 5.02
C ASN A 89 0.41 -12.75 4.81
N LYS A 90 0.03 -11.58 5.30
CA LYS A 90 -1.34 -11.10 5.14
C LYS A 90 -1.66 -10.89 3.66
N PHE A 91 -0.70 -10.36 2.91
CA PHE A 91 -0.86 -10.11 1.49
C PHE A 91 -1.22 -11.38 0.73
N ASN A 92 -0.61 -12.50 1.10
CA ASN A 92 -0.80 -13.77 0.37
C ASN A 92 -2.23 -14.28 0.44
N THR A 93 -2.99 -13.89 1.44
CA THR A 93 -4.35 -14.39 1.64
C THR A 93 -5.42 -13.32 1.58
N TYR A 94 -5.05 -12.07 1.82
CA TYR A 94 -6.05 -11.00 1.97
C TYR A 94 -6.74 -10.69 0.66
N GLY A 95 -8.06 -10.78 0.66
CA GLY A 95 -8.87 -10.46 -0.51
C GLY A 95 -8.82 -11.47 -1.63
N ILE A 96 -8.17 -12.62 -1.42
CA ILE A 96 -7.92 -13.59 -2.49
C ILE A 96 -9.20 -14.22 -3.03
N SER A 97 -10.27 -14.24 -2.24
CA SER A 97 -11.56 -14.78 -2.67
C SER A 97 -12.45 -13.73 -3.35
N GLN A 98 -12.00 -12.49 -3.40
CA GLN A 98 -12.79 -11.44 -4.05
C GLN A 98 -12.83 -11.65 -5.55
N VAL A 99 -14.02 -11.54 -6.11
CA VAL A 99 -14.22 -11.59 -7.56
C VAL A 99 -14.35 -10.16 -8.03
N VAL A 100 -13.45 -9.75 -8.91
CA VAL A 100 -13.44 -8.38 -9.43
C VAL A 100 -13.47 -8.43 -10.95
N ASP A 101 -14.01 -7.40 -11.56
CA ASP A 101 -14.04 -7.30 -13.01
C ASP A 101 -12.63 -7.02 -13.53
N LYS A 102 -12.32 -7.59 -14.68
CA LYS A 102 -11.04 -7.34 -15.34
C LYS A 102 -11.11 -6.02 -16.08
N LYS A 103 -11.17 -4.93 -15.33
CA LYS A 103 -11.11 -3.61 -15.95
C LYS A 103 -9.74 -3.03 -15.75
N ASP A 104 -9.46 -1.97 -16.52
CA ASP A 104 -8.23 -1.23 -16.33
C ASP A 104 -8.20 -0.64 -14.93
N PHE A 105 -7.05 -0.77 -14.30
CA PHE A 105 -6.83 -0.19 -12.99
C PHE A 105 -6.20 1.19 -13.21
N PHE A 106 -6.83 2.22 -12.67
CA PHE A 106 -6.37 3.58 -12.85
C PHE A 106 -5.72 4.09 -11.58
N ILE A 107 -4.57 4.72 -11.75
CA ILE A 107 -3.88 5.38 -10.65
C ILE A 107 -4.37 6.83 -10.64
N ASP A 108 -5.05 7.21 -9.56
CA ASP A 108 -5.52 8.57 -9.38
C ASP A 108 -4.38 9.41 -8.81
N LYS A 109 -3.80 10.26 -9.66
CA LYS A 109 -2.67 11.10 -9.26
C LYS A 109 -3.08 12.25 -8.32
N HIS A 110 -4.37 12.45 -8.14
CA HIS A 110 -4.89 13.46 -7.22
C HIS A 110 -5.45 12.86 -5.94
N CYS A 111 -5.14 11.60 -5.69
CA CYS A 111 -5.62 10.89 -4.51
C CYS A 111 -5.11 11.55 -3.23
N GLN A 112 -6.00 11.78 -2.28
CA GLN A 112 -5.69 12.45 -1.01
C GLN A 112 -5.48 11.48 0.15
N THR A 113 -5.41 10.19 -0.12
CA THR A 113 -5.14 9.20 0.91
C THR A 113 -3.82 9.50 1.59
N GLU A 114 -3.82 9.46 2.91
CA GLU A 114 -2.65 9.85 3.70
C GLU A 114 -1.70 8.68 3.92
N ILE A 115 -0.42 9.01 3.95
CA ILE A 115 0.65 8.09 4.34
C ILE A 115 1.31 8.71 5.56
N TRP A 116 1.27 8.00 6.68
CA TRP A 116 1.86 8.44 7.93
C TRP A 116 3.19 7.72 8.13
N LEU A 117 4.28 8.47 8.09
CA LEU A 117 5.61 7.94 8.27
C LEU A 117 6.10 8.30 9.67
N LYS A 118 6.32 7.30 10.51
CA LYS A 118 6.89 7.51 11.84
C LYS A 118 8.39 7.38 11.77
N THR A 119 9.09 8.39 12.22
CA THR A 119 10.56 8.36 12.27
C THR A 119 11.01 7.99 13.66
N SER A 120 12.16 7.34 13.78
CA SER A 120 12.72 6.98 15.07
C SER A 120 13.35 8.18 15.79
N GLY A 121 13.71 9.23 15.06
CA GLY A 121 14.22 10.47 15.64
C GLY A 121 15.56 10.32 16.35
N SER A 122 16.60 10.94 15.82
CA SER A 122 17.92 10.90 16.44
C SER A 122 17.97 11.68 17.76
N SER A 123 17.00 12.57 17.98
CA SER A 123 16.90 13.34 19.22
C SER A 123 16.06 12.67 20.29
N GLY A 124 15.65 11.44 20.06
CA GLY A 124 14.83 10.69 21.01
C GLY A 124 13.34 10.95 20.94
N GLN A 125 12.92 11.91 20.13
CA GLN A 125 11.49 12.22 19.96
C GLN A 125 11.03 11.75 18.59
N PRO A 126 10.22 10.70 18.52
CA PRO A 126 9.69 10.27 17.24
C PRO A 126 8.75 11.32 16.65
N LYS A 127 8.77 11.44 15.34
CA LYS A 127 7.92 12.37 14.62
C LYS A 127 7.05 11.60 13.64
N ILE A 128 5.84 12.12 13.44
CA ILE A 128 4.95 11.59 12.41
C ILE A 128 4.93 12.58 11.26
N MET A 129 5.34 12.13 10.08
CA MET A 129 5.25 12.92 8.86
C MET A 129 4.06 12.42 8.08
N VAL A 130 3.20 13.35 7.66
CA VAL A 130 2.00 12.99 6.90
C VAL A 130 2.16 13.50 5.47
N LYS A 131 2.03 12.60 4.52
CA LYS A 131 2.01 12.92 3.10
C LYS A 131 0.72 12.41 2.50
N THR A 132 0.29 13.02 1.40
CA THR A 132 -0.81 12.45 0.61
C THR A 132 -0.24 11.63 -0.55
N ALA A 133 -1.06 10.75 -1.09
CA ALA A 133 -0.68 10.01 -2.29
C ALA A 133 -0.35 10.97 -3.43
N GLU A 134 -1.11 12.05 -3.56
CA GLU A 134 -0.85 13.07 -4.58
C GLU A 134 0.55 13.66 -4.43
N LYS A 135 0.94 14.00 -3.22
CA LYS A 135 2.26 14.56 -2.96
C LYS A 135 3.37 13.58 -3.31
N MET A 136 3.15 12.32 -2.99
CA MET A 136 4.10 11.26 -3.33
C MET A 136 4.29 11.15 -4.85
N TRP A 137 3.19 11.21 -5.61
CA TRP A 137 3.29 11.18 -7.08
C TRP A 137 4.04 12.39 -7.61
N GLN A 138 3.79 13.58 -7.07
CA GLN A 138 4.47 14.79 -7.48
C GLN A 138 5.97 14.70 -7.24
N GLU A 139 6.38 14.19 -6.09
CA GLU A 139 7.79 14.01 -5.75
C GLU A 139 8.45 12.99 -6.68
N SER A 140 7.73 11.94 -6.99
CA SER A 140 8.24 10.89 -7.89
C SER A 140 8.46 11.44 -9.31
N GLU A 141 7.55 12.27 -9.78
CA GLU A 141 7.66 12.87 -11.13
C GLU A 141 8.75 13.91 -11.23
N ALA A 142 9.17 14.49 -10.12
CA ALA A 142 10.20 15.52 -10.10
C ALA A 142 11.62 14.97 -10.27
N ILE A 143 11.80 13.67 -10.22
CA ILE A 143 13.12 13.04 -10.32
C ILE A 143 13.54 12.80 -11.76
#